data_91f993bf293a01b15057cf51664b9c1e
#
_entry.id   91f993bf293a01b15057cf51664b9c1e
#
_cell.length_a   1.000
_cell.length_b   1.000
_cell.length_c   1.000
_cell.angle_alpha   90.00
_cell.angle_beta   90.00
_cell.angle_gamma   90.00
#
_symmetry.space_group_name_H-M   'P 1'
#
loop_
_entity.id
_entity.type
_entity.pdbx_description
1 polymer ?
#
loop_
_entity_poly.entity_id
_entity_poly.type
_entity_poly.pdbx_seq_one_letter_code
_entity_poly.pdbx_strand_id
1 'polypeptide(L)'
;MKIEGKVKALAIYVGEFDHWHGKPLYAAIVEKAQQRGLAGACATRGIMGFGANSRIHTTGVLRLWEDLPVVIQIFDIPERIDLFLADLEEMAVDGLVVTWDVNVERYVHSKKETQPGTSG
;
A
#
# COMPACT_ATOMS: atom_id res chain seq x y z
N MET A 1 8.53 16.85 -8.37
CA MET A 1 8.06 16.70 -6.99
C MET A 1 9.23 16.41 -6.07
N LYS A 2 9.21 16.99 -4.93
CA LYS A 2 10.28 16.83 -3.97
C LYS A 2 9.69 16.66 -2.58
N ILE A 3 10.10 15.63 -1.89
CA ILE A 3 9.66 15.36 -0.53
C ILE A 3 10.88 15.14 0.33
N GLU A 4 11.01 15.94 1.38
CA GLU A 4 12.09 15.85 2.32
C GLU A 4 11.57 16.14 3.70
N GLY A 5 12.28 15.64 4.70
CA GLY A 5 11.96 15.92 6.07
C GLY A 5 10.89 15.00 6.59
N LYS A 6 10.08 15.52 7.50
CA LYS A 6 9.11 14.68 8.19
C LYS A 6 7.91 14.41 7.33
N VAL A 7 7.66 13.15 7.09
CA VAL A 7 6.48 12.70 6.37
C VAL A 7 5.81 11.63 7.19
N LYS A 8 4.68 11.18 6.71
CA LYS A 8 3.98 10.08 7.36
C LYS A 8 4.09 8.85 6.46
N ALA A 9 4.46 7.75 7.08
CA ALA A 9 4.48 6.47 6.40
C ALA A 9 3.17 5.75 6.69
N LEU A 10 2.71 5.00 5.70
CA LEU A 10 1.48 4.24 5.79
C LEU A 10 1.76 2.83 5.31
N ALA A 11 1.37 1.85 6.09
CA ALA A 11 1.45 0.47 5.68
C ALA A 11 0.09 -0.17 5.83
N ILE A 12 -0.32 -0.90 4.81
CA ILE A 12 -1.61 -1.55 4.78
C ILE A 12 -1.37 -3.02 4.52
N TYR A 13 -1.82 -3.87 5.45
CA TYR A 13 -1.65 -5.31 5.34
C TYR A 13 -2.99 -5.92 5.01
N VAL A 14 -3.07 -6.58 3.87
CA VAL A 14 -4.28 -7.27 3.43
C VAL A 14 -3.91 -8.66 2.95
N GLY A 15 -4.91 -9.49 2.73
CA GLY A 15 -4.65 -10.80 2.18
C GLY A 15 -4.52 -10.76 0.67
N GLU A 16 -3.72 -11.67 0.15
CA GLU A 16 -3.49 -11.72 -1.29
C GLU A 16 -4.79 -11.92 -2.06
N PHE A 17 -5.70 -12.69 -1.49
CA PHE A 17 -6.94 -13.03 -2.18
C PHE A 17 -8.12 -12.18 -1.77
N ASP A 18 -7.89 -11.13 -0.98
CA ASP A 18 -8.97 -10.20 -0.67
C ASP A 18 -9.35 -9.46 -1.94
N HIS A 19 -10.65 -9.23 -2.08
CA HIS A 19 -11.19 -8.61 -3.28
C HIS A 19 -11.99 -7.36 -2.93
N TRP A 20 -12.07 -6.48 -3.89
CA TRP A 20 -12.89 -5.28 -3.79
C TRP A 20 -13.46 -5.00 -5.17
N HIS A 21 -14.79 -5.05 -5.28
CA HIS A 21 -15.49 -4.81 -6.54
C HIS A 21 -14.89 -5.61 -7.70
N GLY A 22 -14.65 -6.89 -7.45
CA GLY A 22 -14.23 -7.79 -8.51
C GLY A 22 -12.76 -7.78 -8.84
N LYS A 23 -11.96 -7.01 -8.12
CA LYS A 23 -10.53 -6.99 -8.36
C LYS A 23 -9.80 -7.23 -7.05
N PRO A 24 -8.53 -7.60 -7.12
CA PRO A 24 -7.76 -7.78 -5.89
C PRO A 24 -7.75 -6.50 -5.08
N LEU A 25 -7.96 -6.63 -3.77
CA LEU A 25 -8.02 -5.45 -2.93
C LEU A 25 -6.71 -4.66 -2.96
N TYR A 26 -5.57 -5.37 -2.94
CA TYR A 26 -4.29 -4.65 -2.95
C TYR A 26 -4.14 -3.82 -4.23
N ALA A 27 -4.60 -4.34 -5.35
CA ALA A 27 -4.53 -3.60 -6.60
C ALA A 27 -5.44 -2.38 -6.57
N ALA A 28 -6.63 -2.54 -5.99
CA ALA A 28 -7.56 -1.42 -5.87
C ALA A 28 -6.97 -0.32 -5.00
N ILE A 29 -6.26 -0.69 -3.93
CA ILE A 29 -5.64 0.28 -3.05
C ILE A 29 -4.54 1.04 -3.79
N VAL A 30 -3.69 0.32 -4.52
CA VAL A 30 -2.61 0.96 -5.28
C VAL A 30 -3.18 1.90 -6.34
N GLU A 31 -4.23 1.46 -7.03
CA GLU A 31 -4.89 2.32 -8.02
C GLU A 31 -5.45 3.58 -7.38
N LYS A 32 -6.06 3.42 -6.20
CA LYS A 32 -6.63 4.57 -5.51
C LYS A 32 -5.53 5.56 -5.13
N ALA A 33 -4.40 5.04 -4.67
CA ALA A 33 -3.28 5.89 -4.33
C ALA A 33 -2.80 6.67 -5.54
N GLN A 34 -2.75 6.02 -6.69
CA GLN A 34 -2.35 6.69 -7.91
C GLN A 34 -3.36 7.76 -8.30
N GLN A 35 -4.64 7.45 -8.21
CA GLN A 35 -5.68 8.41 -8.54
C GLN A 35 -5.65 9.63 -7.63
N ARG A 36 -5.26 9.44 -6.38
CA ARG A 36 -5.18 10.54 -5.43
C ARG A 36 -3.88 11.33 -5.54
N GLY A 37 -3.00 10.93 -6.43
CA GLY A 37 -1.77 11.67 -6.65
C GLY A 37 -0.74 11.51 -5.55
N LEU A 38 -0.78 10.40 -4.82
CA LEU A 38 0.25 10.15 -3.83
C LEU A 38 1.59 9.93 -4.50
N ALA A 39 2.65 10.20 -3.76
CA ALA A 39 4.00 10.19 -4.32
C ALA A 39 4.39 8.83 -4.86
N GLY A 40 3.89 7.78 -4.25
CA GLY A 40 4.16 6.44 -4.74
C GLY A 40 3.54 5.43 -3.82
N ALA A 41 3.39 4.21 -4.33
CA ALA A 41 2.88 3.11 -3.54
C ALA A 41 3.54 1.85 -4.05
N CYS A 42 3.92 1.00 -3.13
CA CYS A 42 4.58 -0.26 -3.47
C CYS A 42 3.87 -1.38 -2.74
N ALA A 43 3.48 -2.39 -3.48
CA ALA A 43 2.86 -3.57 -2.88
C ALA A 43 3.85 -4.71 -2.95
N THR A 44 4.07 -5.34 -1.80
CA THR A 44 4.95 -6.50 -1.73
C THR A 44 4.17 -7.65 -1.11
N ARG A 45 4.48 -8.83 -1.56
CA ARG A 45 3.83 -10.03 -1.04
C ARG A 45 4.76 -10.68 -0.04
N GLY A 46 4.24 -10.96 1.14
CA GLY A 46 5.01 -11.70 2.12
C GLY A 46 5.17 -13.14 1.66
N ILE A 47 6.29 -13.72 2.01
CA ILE A 47 6.53 -15.11 1.67
C ILE A 47 5.98 -16.06 2.72
N MET A 48 5.61 -15.51 3.88
CA MET A 48 5.07 -16.28 4.97
C MET A 48 4.42 -15.33 5.96
N GLY A 49 3.30 -15.71 6.51
CA GLY A 49 2.68 -14.90 7.53
C GLY A 49 1.25 -15.31 7.78
N PHE A 50 0.66 -14.73 8.81
CA PHE A 50 -0.75 -14.93 9.09
C PHE A 50 -1.27 -13.66 9.77
N GLY A 51 -2.57 -13.46 9.65
CA GLY A 51 -3.24 -12.35 10.30
C GLY A 51 -4.48 -12.82 11.01
N ALA A 52 -5.33 -11.87 11.39
CA ALA A 52 -6.51 -12.18 12.19
C ALA A 52 -7.46 -13.16 11.49
N ASN A 53 -7.51 -13.07 10.16
CA ASN A 53 -8.42 -13.92 9.39
C ASN A 53 -7.75 -15.17 8.86
N SER A 54 -6.47 -15.34 9.13
CA SER A 54 -5.76 -16.53 8.69
C SER A 54 -6.11 -17.67 9.64
N ARG A 55 -6.22 -18.84 9.09
CA ARG A 55 -6.61 -20.00 9.87
C ARG A 55 -5.45 -20.95 9.97
N ILE A 56 -5.22 -21.40 11.19
CA ILE A 56 -4.35 -22.54 11.39
C ILE A 56 -5.28 -23.72 11.31
N HIS A 57 -5.05 -24.58 10.35
CA HIS A 57 -5.93 -25.71 10.15
C HIS A 57 -5.68 -26.77 11.19
N THR A 58 -6.65 -27.66 11.35
CA THR A 58 -6.59 -28.68 12.37
C THR A 58 -5.37 -29.56 12.26
N THR A 59 -4.80 -29.62 11.07
CA THR A 59 -3.58 -30.39 10.87
C THR A 59 -2.36 -29.67 11.44
N GLY A 60 -2.54 -28.41 11.84
CA GLY A 60 -1.41 -27.62 12.32
C GLY A 60 -0.49 -27.17 11.22
N VAL A 61 -0.84 -27.38 9.98
CA VAL A 61 -0.01 -26.98 8.87
C VAL A 61 -0.39 -25.57 8.44
N LEU A 62 0.60 -24.70 8.41
CA LEU A 62 0.41 -23.36 7.90
C LEU A 62 0.39 -23.42 6.38
N ARG A 63 -0.64 -22.85 5.79
CA ARG A 63 -0.75 -22.85 4.36
C ARG A 63 -0.01 -21.65 3.82
N LEU A 64 1.22 -21.86 3.47
CA LEU A 64 2.14 -20.76 3.14
C LEU A 64 1.83 -20.10 1.81
N TRP A 65 1.12 -20.79 0.93
CA TRP A 65 0.84 -20.25 -0.39
C TRP A 65 -0.62 -19.88 -0.59
N GLU A 66 -1.41 -19.91 0.47
CA GLU A 66 -2.79 -19.47 0.42
C GLU A 66 -2.91 -18.17 1.20
N ASP A 67 -3.44 -17.17 0.56
CA ASP A 67 -3.76 -15.91 1.22
C ASP A 67 -2.56 -15.31 1.97
N LEU A 68 -1.45 -15.22 1.25
CA LEU A 68 -0.28 -14.60 1.82
C LEU A 68 -0.55 -13.10 2.05
N PRO A 69 0.13 -12.51 3.03
CA PRO A 69 -0.05 -11.10 3.27
C PRO A 69 0.55 -10.26 2.17
N VAL A 70 -0.17 -9.23 1.79
CA VAL A 70 0.35 -8.21 0.88
C VAL A 70 0.43 -6.92 1.66
N VAL A 71 1.58 -6.27 1.58
CA VAL A 71 1.81 -5.02 2.28
C VAL A 71 1.94 -3.92 1.27
N ILE A 72 1.10 -2.90 1.40
CA ILE A 72 1.22 -1.71 0.57
C ILE A 72 1.87 -0.64 1.42
N GLN A 73 2.95 -0.06 0.93
CA GLN A 73 3.66 1.00 1.64
C GLN A 73 3.60 2.28 0.84
N ILE A 74 3.32 3.38 1.55
CA ILE A 74 3.19 4.69 0.95
C ILE A 74 3.85 5.69 1.88
N PHE A 75 4.62 6.61 1.30
CA PHE A 75 5.22 7.71 2.06
C PHE A 75 4.77 9.00 1.40
N ASP A 76 4.24 9.93 2.19
CA ASP A 76 3.85 11.23 1.65
C ASP A 76 3.68 12.19 2.81
N ILE A 77 3.38 13.42 2.50
CA ILE A 77 3.16 14.41 3.53
C ILE A 77 1.91 14.02 4.34
N PRO A 78 1.88 14.40 5.62
CA PRO A 78 0.79 13.94 6.49
C PRO A 78 -0.60 14.25 5.97
N GLU A 79 -0.78 15.41 5.36
CA GLU A 79 -2.09 15.81 4.88
C GLU A 79 -2.63 14.88 3.82
N ARG A 80 -1.75 14.42 2.93
CA ARG A 80 -2.18 13.52 1.86
C ARG A 80 -2.44 12.12 2.40
N ILE A 81 -1.60 11.69 3.35
CA ILE A 81 -1.83 10.38 3.98
C ILE A 81 -3.16 10.38 4.72
N ASP A 82 -3.45 11.47 5.44
CA ASP A 82 -4.70 11.55 6.19
C ASP A 82 -5.92 11.50 5.27
N LEU A 83 -5.85 12.16 4.12
CA LEU A 83 -6.94 12.09 3.17
C LEU A 83 -7.08 10.67 2.62
N PHE A 84 -5.96 10.00 2.38
CA PHE A 84 -6.02 8.63 1.85
C PHE A 84 -6.57 7.67 2.88
N LEU A 85 -6.32 7.92 4.16
CA LEU A 85 -6.90 7.08 5.21
C LEU A 85 -8.42 7.11 5.14
N ALA A 86 -9.00 8.26 4.81
CA ALA A 86 -10.44 8.35 4.65
C ALA A 86 -10.92 7.50 3.46
N ASP A 87 -10.14 7.47 2.38
CA ASP A 87 -10.46 6.62 1.25
C ASP A 87 -10.44 5.15 1.66
N LEU A 88 -9.45 4.74 2.44
CA LEU A 88 -9.37 3.36 2.89
C LEU A 88 -10.56 2.98 3.75
N GLU A 89 -11.01 3.91 4.59
CA GLU A 89 -12.17 3.66 5.42
C GLU A 89 -13.40 3.49 4.55
N GLU A 90 -13.53 4.31 3.53
CA GLU A 90 -14.65 4.21 2.61
C GLU A 90 -14.63 2.89 1.86
N MET A 91 -13.45 2.42 1.51
CA MET A 91 -13.30 1.13 0.85
C MET A 91 -13.55 -0.03 1.79
N ALA A 92 -13.69 0.27 3.09
CA ALA A 92 -13.90 -0.75 4.12
C ALA A 92 -12.81 -1.82 4.09
N VAL A 93 -11.57 -1.34 4.07
CA VAL A 93 -10.43 -2.24 4.03
C VAL A 93 -10.41 -3.09 5.30
N ASP A 94 -10.42 -4.40 5.13
CA ASP A 94 -10.39 -5.32 6.24
C ASP A 94 -8.96 -5.85 6.35
N GLY A 95 -8.21 -5.24 7.22
CA GLY A 95 -6.81 -5.59 7.39
C GLY A 95 -6.19 -4.68 8.42
N LEU A 96 -4.87 -4.64 8.40
CA LEU A 96 -4.14 -3.80 9.34
C LEU A 96 -3.67 -2.54 8.63
N VAL A 97 -4.01 -1.40 9.20
CA VAL A 97 -3.60 -0.11 8.65
C VAL A 97 -2.81 0.60 9.73
N VAL A 98 -1.56 0.89 9.47
CA VAL A 98 -0.70 1.55 10.45
C VAL A 98 0.00 2.74 9.82
N THR A 99 0.27 3.74 10.64
CA THR A 99 1.03 4.89 10.20
C THR A 99 2.11 5.19 11.24
N TRP A 100 3.17 5.81 10.76
CA TRP A 100 4.21 6.28 11.68
C TRP A 100 4.91 7.45 11.03
N ASP A 101 5.58 8.22 11.87
CA ASP A 101 6.33 9.35 11.38
C ASP A 101 7.70 8.87 10.93
N VAL A 102 8.17 9.44 9.84
CA VAL A 102 9.44 9.03 9.30
C VAL A 102 10.11 10.25 8.67
N ASN A 103 11.42 10.25 8.65
CA ASN A 103 12.17 11.32 8.04
C ASN A 103 12.66 10.85 6.68
N VAL A 104 12.22 11.52 5.64
CA VAL A 104 12.67 11.19 4.30
C VAL A 104 13.94 11.98 4.01
N GLU A 105 15.02 11.24 3.78
CA GLU A 105 16.28 11.88 3.48
C GLU A 105 16.22 12.56 2.12
N ARG A 106 15.57 11.90 1.18
CA ARG A 106 15.49 12.46 -0.15
C ARG A 106 14.52 11.69 -1.00
N TYR A 107 13.62 12.39 -1.64
CA TYR A 107 12.80 11.85 -2.70
C TYR A 107 12.60 12.97 -3.69
N VAL A 108 13.24 12.86 -4.83
CA VAL A 108 13.17 13.88 -5.88
C VAL A 108 12.74 13.19 -7.15
N HIS A 109 11.65 13.65 -7.69
CA HIS A 109 11.19 13.17 -8.97
C HIS A 109 11.15 14.36 -9.89
N SER A 110 12.21 14.50 -10.68
CA SER A 110 12.26 15.52 -11.69
C SER A 110 11.22 15.17 -12.72
N LYS A 111 10.31 16.09 -12.93
CA LYS A 111 9.38 15.89 -13.99
C LYS A 111 10.12 16.17 -15.26
N LYS A 112 10.78 15.15 -15.77
CA LYS A 112 11.46 15.32 -17.00
C LYS A 112 10.48 15.68 -18.05
N GLU A 113 10.89 16.60 -18.87
CA GLU A 113 10.13 16.86 -20.03
C GLU A 113 9.97 15.55 -20.73
N THR A 114 8.79 15.20 -21.02
CA THR A 114 8.57 14.03 -21.81
C THR A 114 9.27 14.28 -23.09
N GLN A 115 10.35 13.58 -23.27
CA GLN A 115 11.06 13.76 -24.50
C GLN A 115 10.27 13.12 -25.58
N PRO A 116 10.23 13.76 -26.72
CA PRO A 116 9.54 13.18 -27.86
C PRO A 116 10.08 11.79 -28.10
N GLY A 117 9.22 10.84 -28.20
CA GLY A 117 9.64 9.50 -28.47
C GLY A 117 10.14 8.75 -27.27
N THR A 118 10.12 9.37 -26.13
CA THR A 118 10.43 8.64 -24.94
C THR A 118 9.29 8.81 -24.00
N SER A 119 9.09 7.87 -23.19
CA SER A 119 8.05 7.98 -22.20
C SER A 119 8.56 8.72 -21.02
N GLY A 120 9.63 9.32 -21.14
CA GLY A 120 10.18 10.10 -20.08
C GLY A 120 10.51 9.25 -18.91
#